data_e71269c1635b5203973a810b955ddc4d
#
_entry.id   e71269c1635b5203973a810b955ddc4d
#
_cell.length_a   1.000
_cell.length_b   1.000
_cell.length_c   1.000
_cell.angle_alpha   90.00
_cell.angle_beta   90.00
_cell.angle_gamma   90.00
#
_symmetry.space_group_name_H-M   'P 1'
#
loop_
_entity.id
_entity.type
_entity.pdbx_description
1 polymer ?
#
loop_
_entity_poly.entity_id
_entity_poly.type
_entity_poly.pdbx_seq_one_letter_code
_entity_poly.pdbx_strand_id
1 'polypeptide(L)'
;YPYQECCYFHELAQDAQEQSGYAVYNPVRRIGVRVSWKHADLPYFCQWKMLGKGEYVLGMEPLNAPLDGKKIGEEGCLAPILQPGESKTYSLHFSFIEEL
;
A
#
# COMPACT_ATOMS: atom_id res chain seq x y z
N TYR A 1 -8.15 16.26 -22.86
CA TYR A 1 -8.86 15.41 -21.94
C TYR A 1 -8.06 15.26 -20.64
N PRO A 2 -8.23 16.17 -19.72
CA PRO A 2 -7.46 16.07 -18.50
C PRO A 2 -7.90 14.86 -17.68
N TYR A 3 -6.96 14.02 -17.36
CA TYR A 3 -7.18 12.92 -16.44
C TYR A 3 -6.87 13.38 -15.04
N GLN A 4 -7.76 13.12 -14.13
CA GLN A 4 -7.59 13.57 -12.77
C GLN A 4 -6.91 12.49 -11.91
N GLU A 5 -5.94 12.91 -11.11
CA GLU A 5 -5.30 12.09 -10.10
C GLU A 5 -6.33 11.64 -9.06
N CYS A 6 -6.30 10.38 -8.72
CA CYS A 6 -7.22 9.80 -7.73
C CYS A 6 -6.46 9.01 -6.68
N CYS A 7 -6.90 9.16 -5.42
CA CYS A 7 -6.38 8.38 -4.31
C CYS A 7 -7.52 7.60 -3.68
N TYR A 8 -7.31 6.30 -3.47
CA TYR A 8 -8.28 5.43 -2.83
C TYR A 8 -7.66 4.81 -1.59
N PHE A 9 -8.30 4.98 -0.44
CA PHE A 9 -7.86 4.37 0.81
C PHE A 9 -8.61 3.07 1.02
N HIS A 10 -7.89 2.02 1.36
CA HIS A 10 -8.44 0.71 1.57
C HIS A 10 -8.14 0.22 2.98
N GLU A 11 -9.11 -0.45 3.57
CA GLU A 11 -8.90 -1.19 4.81
C GLU A 11 -8.67 -2.65 4.43
N LEU A 12 -7.42 -3.08 4.48
CA LEU A 12 -7.07 -4.43 4.08
C LEU A 12 -7.27 -5.42 5.23
N ALA A 13 -7.78 -6.58 4.89
CA ALA A 13 -7.84 -7.69 5.83
C ALA A 13 -6.45 -8.31 5.99
N GLN A 14 -6.26 -9.04 7.08
CA GLN A 14 -5.06 -9.83 7.29
C GLN A 14 -5.42 -11.31 7.26
N ASP A 15 -4.47 -12.14 6.83
CA ASP A 15 -4.65 -13.59 6.80
C ASP A 15 -4.35 -14.23 8.16
N ALA A 16 -4.33 -15.57 8.20
CA ALA A 16 -4.07 -16.31 9.44
C ALA A 16 -2.65 -16.11 9.99
N GLN A 17 -1.72 -15.64 9.16
CA GLN A 17 -0.35 -15.32 9.54
C GLN A 17 -0.14 -13.83 9.78
N GLU A 18 -1.23 -13.07 9.94
CA GLU A 18 -1.21 -11.63 10.17
C GLU A 18 -0.59 -10.83 9.02
N GLN A 19 -0.71 -11.34 7.79
CA GLN A 19 -0.20 -10.68 6.58
C GLN A 19 -1.31 -10.00 5.82
N SER A 20 -1.02 -8.83 5.28
CA SER A 20 -1.84 -8.16 4.28
C SER A 20 -1.07 -8.09 2.98
N GLY A 21 -1.74 -7.81 1.89
CA GLY A 21 -1.05 -7.71 0.62
C GLY A 21 -1.97 -7.28 -0.50
N TYR A 22 -1.38 -7.18 -1.68
CA TYR A 22 -2.10 -6.89 -2.91
C TYR A 22 -1.45 -7.66 -4.06
N ALA A 23 -2.22 -7.78 -5.14
CA ALA A 23 -1.69 -8.31 -6.39
C ALA A 23 -2.17 -7.43 -7.53
N VAL A 24 -1.29 -7.16 -8.48
CA VAL A 24 -1.61 -6.47 -9.72
C VAL A 24 -1.25 -7.41 -10.85
N TYR A 25 -2.20 -7.68 -11.73
CA TYR A 25 -2.03 -8.65 -12.79
C TYR A 25 -2.59 -8.12 -14.12
N ASN A 26 -1.81 -8.27 -15.18
CA ASN A 26 -2.24 -7.92 -16.52
C ASN A 26 -2.60 -9.22 -17.26
N PRO A 27 -3.89 -9.49 -17.49
CA PRO A 27 -4.31 -10.75 -18.11
C PRO A 27 -3.96 -10.86 -19.60
N VAL A 28 -3.71 -9.74 -20.25
CA VAL A 28 -3.32 -9.75 -21.67
C VAL A 28 -1.86 -10.17 -21.81
N ARG A 29 -1.00 -9.60 -20.98
CA ARG A 29 0.42 -9.94 -20.98
C ARG A 29 0.76 -11.14 -20.09
N ARG A 30 -0.18 -11.52 -19.25
CA ARG A 30 -0.06 -12.66 -18.34
C ARG A 30 1.13 -12.52 -17.39
N ILE A 31 1.28 -11.33 -16.84
CA ILE A 31 2.30 -11.04 -15.86
C ILE A 31 1.76 -10.13 -14.78
N GLY A 32 2.23 -10.32 -13.57
CA GLY A 32 1.85 -9.49 -12.45
C GLY A 32 2.82 -9.58 -11.31
N VAL A 33 2.47 -8.89 -10.23
CA VAL A 33 3.27 -8.89 -9.01
C VAL A 33 2.33 -9.03 -7.82
N ARG A 34 2.76 -9.81 -6.85
CA ARG A 34 2.09 -9.92 -5.55
C ARG A 34 3.04 -9.40 -4.50
N VAL A 35 2.51 -8.56 -3.60
CA VAL A 35 3.29 -7.99 -2.52
C VAL A 35 2.55 -8.25 -1.21
N SER A 36 3.29 -8.67 -0.20
CA SER A 36 2.71 -8.91 1.13
C SER A 36 3.61 -8.36 2.22
N TRP A 37 3.02 -8.06 3.37
CA TRP A 37 3.71 -7.52 4.53
C TRP A 37 2.93 -7.85 5.78
N LYS A 38 3.57 -7.65 6.94
CA LYS A 38 2.91 -7.82 8.22
C LYS A 38 1.93 -6.65 8.42
N HIS A 39 0.65 -6.96 8.58
CA HIS A 39 -0.41 -5.95 8.68
C HIS A 39 -0.14 -4.91 9.77
N ALA A 40 0.32 -5.35 10.95
CA ALA A 40 0.56 -4.45 12.06
C ALA A 40 1.66 -3.42 11.77
N ASP A 41 2.61 -3.75 10.90
CA ASP A 41 3.70 -2.84 10.54
C ASP A 41 3.23 -1.73 9.60
N LEU A 42 2.37 -2.07 8.65
CA LEU A 42 1.85 -1.13 7.66
C LEU A 42 0.33 -1.33 7.56
N PRO A 43 -0.43 -0.80 8.53
CA PRO A 43 -1.86 -1.07 8.61
C PRO A 43 -2.74 -0.25 7.67
N TYR A 44 -2.15 0.75 7.01
CA TYR A 44 -2.90 1.60 6.09
C TYR A 44 -2.48 1.32 4.65
N PHE A 45 -3.39 1.57 3.72
CA PHE A 45 -3.12 1.33 2.31
C PHE A 45 -3.80 2.37 1.43
N CYS A 46 -3.05 2.91 0.49
CA CYS A 46 -3.57 3.85 -0.49
C CYS A 46 -3.24 3.35 -1.90
N GLN A 47 -4.23 3.41 -2.77
CA GLN A 47 -4.04 3.17 -4.18
C GLN A 47 -4.10 4.51 -4.90
N TRP A 48 -3.03 4.89 -5.57
CA TRP A 48 -2.96 6.14 -6.31
C TRP A 48 -3.00 5.86 -7.79
N LYS A 49 -3.87 6.57 -8.50
CA LYS A 49 -4.03 6.43 -9.93
C LYS A 49 -3.83 7.75 -10.63
N MET A 50 -3.00 7.72 -11.67
CA MET A 50 -2.89 8.81 -12.62
C MET A 50 -2.82 8.18 -14.01
N LEU A 51 -3.99 7.99 -14.62
CA LEU A 51 -4.14 7.21 -15.85
C LEU A 51 -4.22 8.10 -17.08
N GLY A 52 -3.59 9.25 -17.04
CA GLY A 52 -3.53 10.17 -18.17
C GLY A 52 -2.57 9.70 -19.25
N LYS A 53 -2.82 10.14 -20.46
CA LYS A 53 -1.94 9.81 -21.58
C LYS A 53 -0.54 10.39 -21.34
N GLY A 54 0.47 9.53 -21.41
CA GLY A 54 1.85 9.92 -21.16
C GLY A 54 2.27 9.89 -19.70
N GLU A 55 1.30 9.75 -18.79
CA GLU A 55 1.57 9.71 -17.34
C GLU A 55 0.77 8.59 -16.68
N TYR A 56 0.71 7.46 -17.33
CA TYR A 56 -0.12 6.35 -16.92
C TYR A 56 0.53 5.58 -15.78
N VAL A 57 0.17 5.90 -14.55
CA VAL A 57 0.83 5.40 -13.33
C VAL A 57 -0.18 4.85 -12.34
N LEU A 58 0.20 3.77 -11.69
CA LEU A 58 -0.55 3.19 -10.59
C LEU A 58 0.40 3.03 -9.40
N GLY A 59 0.11 3.71 -8.30
CA GLY A 59 0.84 3.56 -7.04
C GLY A 59 0.07 2.67 -6.08
N MET A 60 0.74 1.67 -5.56
CA MET A 60 0.18 0.76 -4.55
C MET A 60 1.00 0.96 -3.28
N GLU A 61 0.42 1.66 -2.31
CA GLU A 61 1.19 2.25 -1.21
C GLU A 61 0.76 1.72 0.15
N PRO A 62 1.46 0.70 0.68
CA PRO A 62 1.29 0.35 2.09
C PRO A 62 1.91 1.44 2.96
N LEU A 63 1.21 1.81 4.03
CA LEU A 63 1.56 2.97 4.84
C LEU A 63 1.54 2.64 6.33
N ASN A 64 2.43 3.30 7.07
CA ASN A 64 2.44 3.19 8.52
C ASN A 64 1.63 4.31 9.21
N ALA A 65 1.08 5.22 8.44
CA ALA A 65 0.26 6.31 8.95
C ALA A 65 -0.81 6.67 7.92
N PRO A 66 -1.98 7.17 8.34
CA PRO A 66 -3.00 7.61 7.38
C PRO A 66 -2.58 8.89 6.67
N LEU A 67 -3.05 9.05 5.42
CA LEU A 67 -2.80 10.24 4.61
C LEU A 67 -3.92 11.28 4.70
N ASP A 68 -4.82 11.12 5.65
CA ASP A 68 -5.99 11.98 5.80
C ASP A 68 -5.74 13.22 6.68
N GLY A 69 -4.47 13.48 7.00
CA GLY A 69 -4.08 14.64 7.77
C GLY A 69 -4.22 14.50 9.29
N LYS A 70 -4.51 13.31 9.78
CA LYS A 70 -4.57 13.08 11.23
C LYS A 70 -3.21 13.25 11.86
N LYS A 71 -3.19 13.89 13.01
CA LYS A 71 -1.97 14.07 13.79
C LYS A 71 -1.72 12.90 14.71
N ILE A 72 -0.46 12.71 15.09
CA ILE A 72 -0.08 11.69 16.07
C ILE A 72 -0.85 11.96 17.36
N GLY A 73 -1.47 10.90 17.89
CA GLY A 73 -2.28 10.98 19.10
C GLY A 73 -3.75 11.23 18.88
N GLU A 74 -4.18 11.59 17.65
CA GLU A 74 -5.59 11.70 17.33
C GLU A 74 -6.24 10.32 17.22
N GLU A 75 -7.51 10.26 17.55
CA GLU A 75 -8.27 9.03 17.42
C GLU A 75 -8.21 8.52 15.98
N GLY A 76 -7.90 7.24 15.82
CA GLY A 76 -7.76 6.59 14.54
C GLY A 76 -6.41 6.77 13.86
N CYS A 77 -5.48 7.44 14.51
CA CYS A 77 -4.11 7.56 14.01
C CYS A 77 -3.21 6.56 14.73
N LEU A 78 -2.71 5.57 13.99
CA LEU A 78 -1.83 4.52 14.53
C LEU A 78 -0.37 4.70 14.13
N ALA A 79 0.01 5.94 13.77
CA ALA A 79 1.37 6.21 13.34
C ALA A 79 2.37 5.87 14.46
N PRO A 80 3.44 5.16 14.15
CA PRO A 80 4.46 4.85 15.16
C PRO A 80 5.27 6.08 15.53
N ILE A 81 5.77 6.08 16.76
CA ILE A 81 6.64 7.14 17.26
C ILE A 81 8.01 6.54 17.49
N LEU A 82 9.04 7.13 16.88
CA LEU A 82 10.42 6.73 17.12
C LEU A 82 11.07 7.66 18.13
N GLN A 83 11.70 7.09 19.14
CA GLN A 83 12.52 7.83 20.08
C GLN A 83 13.90 8.07 19.47
N PRO A 84 14.66 9.07 19.96
CA PRO A 84 16.02 9.28 19.47
C PRO A 84 16.87 8.02 19.57
N GLY A 85 17.54 7.66 18.48
CA GLY A 85 18.37 6.45 18.43
C GLY A 85 17.63 5.17 18.10
N GLU A 86 16.29 5.20 18.06
CA GLU A 86 15.50 4.04 17.67
C GLU A 86 15.42 3.90 16.15
N SER A 87 15.24 2.65 15.69
CA SER A 87 14.95 2.38 14.29
C SER A 87 13.82 1.36 14.21
N LYS A 88 13.11 1.37 13.09
CA LYS A 88 12.09 0.38 12.80
C LYS A 88 12.33 -0.18 11.42
N THR A 89 12.25 -1.50 11.32
CA THR A 89 12.47 -2.21 10.06
C THR A 89 11.14 -2.76 9.54
N TYR A 90 10.91 -2.57 8.24
CA TYR A 90 9.74 -3.11 7.56
C TYR A 90 10.19 -4.11 6.52
N SER A 91 9.43 -5.19 6.37
CA SER A 91 9.73 -6.21 5.38
C SER A 91 8.56 -6.35 4.42
N LEU A 92 8.86 -6.32 3.13
CA LEU A 92 7.90 -6.54 2.07
C LEU A 92 8.36 -7.75 1.26
N HIS A 93 7.43 -8.63 0.93
CA HIS A 93 7.70 -9.79 0.10
C HIS A 93 7.09 -9.57 -1.27
N PHE A 94 7.91 -9.64 -2.30
CA PHE A 94 7.51 -9.49 -3.69
C PHE A 94 7.64 -10.83 -4.40
N SER A 95 6.62 -11.19 -5.16
CA SER A 95 6.69 -12.36 -6.03
C SER A 95 6.07 -12.03 -7.37
N PHE A 96 6.61 -12.59 -8.44
CA PHE A 96 6.07 -12.41 -9.77
C PHE A 96 5.01 -13.48 -10.04
N ILE A 97 3.96 -13.06 -10.75
CA ILE A 97 2.86 -13.94 -11.14
C ILE A 97 2.89 -14.04 -12.65
N GLU A 98 2.99 -15.27 -13.17
CA GLU A 98 2.93 -15.51 -14.61
C GLU A 98 1.56 -16.04 -15.03
N GLU A 99 0.85 -16.68 -14.10
CA GLU A 99 -0.51 -17.16 -14.31
C GLU A 99 -1.31 -17.01 -13.02
N LEU A 100 -2.56 -16.63 -13.19
CA LEU A 100 -3.51 -16.63 -12.09
C LEU A 100 -4.53 -17.72 -12.28
#